data_69e52cf91e227ffb629e5a7c78bfe839
#
_entry.id   69e52cf91e227ffb629e5a7c78bfe839
#
_cell.length_a   1.000
_cell.length_b   1.000
_cell.length_c   1.000
_cell.angle_alpha   90.00
_cell.angle_beta   90.00
_cell.angle_gamma   90.00
#
_symmetry.space_group_name_H-M   'P 1'
#
loop_
_entity.id
_entity.type
_entity.pdbx_description
1 polymer ?
#
loop_
_entity_poly.entity_id
_entity_poly.type
_entity_poly.pdbx_seq_one_letter_code
_entity_poly.pdbx_strand_id
1 'polypeptide(L)'
;MGNWKHARIGKQYHFSASHQLTGVPEGHQCGNLHGHNYVVVIEARVDVSHVTGFICDFSFIDKTMNPFIKRLDHSHLNDIIPNPTAENLAQWIMDNYKPRYICSVKVWETPNCWAQVINKGGLWNKNCKTE
;
A
#
# COMPACT_ATOMS: atom_id res chain seq x y z
N MET A 1 26.69 -15.99 -17.43
CA MET A 1 25.62 -16.69 -16.88
C MET A 1 24.67 -15.85 -16.05
N GLY A 2 23.59 -15.54 -16.56
CA GLY A 2 22.69 -14.67 -15.88
C GLY A 2 21.80 -15.38 -14.87
N ASN A 3 22.22 -15.43 -13.63
CA ASN A 3 21.32 -15.81 -12.56
C ASN A 3 20.44 -14.63 -12.22
N TRP A 4 19.19 -14.70 -12.66
CA TRP A 4 18.20 -13.71 -12.29
C TRP A 4 17.92 -13.81 -10.80
N LYS A 5 18.02 -12.70 -10.12
CA LYS A 5 17.68 -12.61 -8.72
C LYS A 5 16.30 -11.97 -8.60
N HIS A 6 15.51 -12.53 -7.73
CA HIS A 6 14.26 -11.91 -7.34
C HIS A 6 14.53 -10.91 -6.23
N ALA A 7 13.95 -9.75 -6.35
CA ALA A 7 14.03 -8.74 -5.31
C ALA A 7 12.64 -8.16 -5.05
N ARG A 8 12.48 -7.55 -3.91
CA ARG A 8 11.34 -6.70 -3.63
C ARG A 8 11.83 -5.28 -3.52
N ILE A 9 11.11 -4.38 -4.17
CA ILE A 9 11.30 -2.95 -3.99
C ILE A 9 10.09 -2.42 -3.24
N GLY A 10 10.29 -1.37 -2.47
CA GLY A 10 9.21 -0.79 -1.70
C GLY A 10 9.27 0.73 -1.72
N LYS A 11 8.10 1.34 -1.63
CA LYS A 11 7.99 2.78 -1.47
C LYS A 11 7.00 3.09 -0.36
N GLN A 12 7.35 4.13 0.40
CA GLN A 12 6.61 4.53 1.58
C GLN A 12 5.89 5.86 1.33
N TYR A 13 4.65 5.93 1.78
CA TYR A 13 3.81 7.12 1.67
C TYR A 13 3.21 7.46 3.02
N HIS A 14 2.89 8.73 3.21
CA HIS A 14 2.29 9.24 4.44
C HIS A 14 1.00 9.99 4.12
N PHE A 15 0.00 9.81 4.95
CA PHE A 15 -1.21 10.62 4.93
C PHE A 15 -1.86 10.65 6.30
N SER A 16 -2.63 11.69 6.55
CA SER A 16 -3.39 11.85 7.79
C SER A 16 -4.87 11.76 7.48
N ALA A 17 -5.60 10.97 8.25
CA ALA A 17 -7.02 10.78 8.02
C ALA A 17 -7.72 10.39 9.32
N SER A 18 -9.05 10.60 9.34
CA SER A 18 -9.89 10.16 10.45
C SER A 18 -10.67 8.92 10.08
N HIS A 19 -11.07 8.18 11.08
CA HIS A 19 -12.00 7.07 10.93
C HIS A 19 -12.77 6.83 12.21
N GLN A 20 -13.84 6.05 12.07
CA GLN A 20 -14.63 5.54 13.18
C GLN A 20 -14.98 4.10 12.87
N LEU A 21 -14.62 3.18 13.74
CA LEU A 21 -14.78 1.76 13.49
C LEU A 21 -16.08 1.21 14.02
N THR A 22 -16.66 0.26 13.31
CA THR A 22 -17.79 -0.55 13.73
C THR A 22 -17.31 -1.98 14.01
N GLY A 23 -18.15 -2.77 14.69
CA GLY A 23 -17.80 -4.15 15.01
C GLY A 23 -16.84 -4.29 16.18
N VAL A 24 -16.54 -3.20 16.89
CA VAL A 24 -15.76 -3.23 18.12
C VAL A 24 -16.72 -3.29 19.31
N PRO A 25 -16.26 -3.79 20.48
CA PRO A 25 -17.09 -3.82 21.69
C PRO A 25 -17.59 -2.43 22.08
N GLU A 26 -18.80 -2.36 22.64
CA GLU A 26 -19.34 -1.11 23.16
C GLU A 26 -18.39 -0.49 24.17
N GLY A 27 -18.14 0.82 24.04
CA GLY A 27 -17.20 1.54 24.86
C GLY A 27 -15.74 1.42 24.43
N HIS A 28 -15.44 0.66 23.38
CA HIS A 28 -14.09 0.58 22.84
C HIS A 28 -13.70 1.89 22.16
N GLN A 29 -12.49 2.38 22.46
CA GLN A 29 -12.03 3.68 21.96
C GLN A 29 -12.03 3.78 20.42
N CYS A 30 -11.81 2.67 19.70
CA CYS A 30 -11.82 2.65 18.24
C CYS A 30 -13.22 2.88 17.65
N GLY A 31 -14.28 2.74 18.44
CA GLY A 31 -15.64 3.10 18.06
C GLY A 31 -15.90 4.60 18.05
N ASN A 32 -15.00 5.40 18.61
CA ASN A 32 -15.06 6.85 18.59
C ASN A 32 -14.40 7.40 17.33
N LEU A 33 -14.83 8.59 16.92
CA LEU A 33 -14.15 9.32 15.86
C LEU A 33 -12.75 9.71 16.32
N HIS A 34 -11.77 9.31 15.55
CA HIS A 34 -10.36 9.63 15.83
C HIS A 34 -9.54 9.61 14.53
N GLY A 35 -8.31 10.02 14.60
CA GLY A 35 -7.43 10.07 13.44
C GLY A 35 -6.05 9.50 13.70
N HIS A 36 -5.37 9.20 12.62
CA HIS A 36 -4.00 8.71 12.62
C HIS A 36 -3.17 9.39 11.55
N ASN A 37 -1.87 9.40 11.76
CA ASN A 37 -0.88 9.68 10.74
C ASN A 37 -0.47 8.33 10.17
N TYR A 38 -1.06 7.97 9.03
CA TYR A 38 -0.84 6.67 8.41
C TYR A 38 0.46 6.64 7.65
N VAL A 39 1.08 5.48 7.64
CA VAL A 39 2.19 5.16 6.74
C VAL A 39 1.79 3.96 5.90
N VAL A 40 1.91 4.08 4.60
CA VAL A 40 1.62 3.00 3.66
C VAL A 40 2.91 2.60 2.96
N VAL A 41 3.23 1.31 2.97
CA VAL A 41 4.37 0.76 2.25
C VAL A 41 3.84 -0.13 1.14
N ILE A 42 4.17 0.22 -0.09
CA ILE A 42 3.85 -0.56 -1.28
C ILE A 42 5.08 -1.34 -1.68
N GLU A 43 4.95 -2.65 -1.76
CA GLU A 43 6.04 -3.52 -2.22
C GLU A 43 5.70 -4.17 -3.54
N ALA A 44 6.69 -4.24 -4.42
CA ALA A 44 6.61 -4.92 -5.70
C ALA A 44 7.68 -5.99 -5.80
N ARG A 45 7.35 -7.12 -6.41
CA ARG A 45 8.30 -8.16 -6.76
C ARG A 45 8.91 -7.86 -8.12
N VAL A 46 10.21 -7.91 -8.20
CA VAL A 46 10.94 -7.60 -9.40
C VAL A 46 11.99 -8.67 -9.69
N ASP A 47 12.23 -8.89 -10.98
CA ASP A 47 13.37 -9.67 -11.45
C ASP A 47 14.51 -8.71 -11.74
N VAL A 48 15.60 -8.82 -10.99
CA VAL A 48 16.73 -7.92 -11.11
C VAL A 48 17.59 -8.33 -12.30
N SER A 49 17.76 -7.43 -13.25
CA SER A 49 18.69 -7.63 -14.34
C SER A 49 20.11 -7.70 -13.79
N HIS A 50 20.82 -8.77 -14.12
CA HIS A 50 22.21 -8.93 -13.73
C HIS A 50 23.17 -7.97 -14.49
N VAL A 51 22.70 -7.35 -15.55
CA VAL A 51 23.49 -6.43 -16.37
C VAL A 51 23.48 -5.03 -15.78
N THR A 52 22.29 -4.51 -15.50
CA THR A 52 22.15 -3.12 -15.06
C THR A 52 21.83 -2.99 -13.58
N GLY A 53 21.29 -4.05 -12.97
CA GLY A 53 20.77 -3.99 -11.60
C GLY A 53 19.51 -3.12 -11.45
N PHE A 54 19.04 -2.53 -12.54
CA PHE A 54 17.94 -1.60 -12.54
C PHE A 54 16.81 -2.16 -13.41
N ILE A 55 15.61 -2.22 -12.85
CA ILE A 55 14.45 -2.74 -13.57
C ILE A 55 13.40 -1.66 -13.80
N CYS A 56 13.08 -0.92 -12.76
CA CYS A 56 12.00 0.04 -12.83
C CYS A 56 12.28 1.25 -11.95
N ASP A 57 11.84 2.39 -12.43
CA ASP A 57 11.96 3.62 -11.67
C ASP A 57 10.86 3.68 -10.59
N PHE A 58 11.23 4.05 -9.38
CA PHE A 58 10.28 4.30 -8.31
C PHE A 58 9.24 5.36 -8.67
N SER A 59 9.56 6.28 -9.57
CA SER A 59 8.61 7.28 -10.06
C SER A 59 7.37 6.66 -10.70
N PHE A 60 7.48 5.46 -11.23
CA PHE A 60 6.34 4.72 -11.75
C PHE A 60 5.33 4.38 -10.67
N ILE A 61 5.84 3.94 -9.52
CA ILE A 61 4.98 3.66 -8.35
C ILE A 61 4.32 4.95 -7.89
N ASP A 62 5.05 6.05 -7.86
CA ASP A 62 4.52 7.37 -7.48
C ASP A 62 3.37 7.81 -8.36
N LYS A 63 3.51 7.68 -9.67
CA LYS A 63 2.45 8.06 -10.60
C LYS A 63 1.12 7.38 -10.30
N THR A 64 1.18 6.13 -9.89
CA THR A 64 -0.01 5.36 -9.59
C THR A 64 -0.51 5.63 -8.17
N MET A 65 0.40 5.72 -7.20
CA MET A 65 0.02 5.86 -5.80
C MET A 65 -0.36 7.28 -5.39
N ASN A 66 0.27 8.30 -5.97
CA ASN A 66 0.01 9.68 -5.54
C ASN A 66 -1.46 10.09 -5.63
N PRO A 67 -2.24 9.72 -6.66
CA PRO A 67 -3.66 10.02 -6.67
C PRO A 67 -4.44 9.36 -5.52
N PHE A 68 -4.07 8.14 -5.13
CA PHE A 68 -4.69 7.47 -3.98
C PHE A 68 -4.35 8.17 -2.68
N ILE A 69 -3.08 8.50 -2.50
CA ILE A 69 -2.62 9.19 -1.29
C ILE A 69 -3.30 10.56 -1.17
N LYS A 70 -3.40 11.30 -2.27
CA LYS A 70 -4.07 12.58 -2.28
C LYS A 70 -5.55 12.47 -1.91
N ARG A 71 -6.21 11.40 -2.35
CA ARG A 71 -7.62 11.15 -2.03
C ARG A 71 -7.81 10.81 -0.55
N LEU A 72 -6.87 10.05 0.02
CA LEU A 72 -6.95 9.60 1.41
C LEU A 72 -6.53 10.68 2.40
N ASP A 73 -5.56 11.52 2.02
CA ASP A 73 -5.01 12.54 2.90
C ASP A 73 -6.04 13.59 3.28
N HIS A 74 -6.12 13.90 4.56
CA HIS A 74 -7.08 14.86 5.12
C HIS A 74 -8.55 14.47 4.84
N SER A 75 -8.82 13.18 4.72
CA SER A 75 -10.17 12.67 4.52
C SER A 75 -10.72 12.01 5.78
N HIS A 76 -12.02 11.76 5.75
CA HIS A 76 -12.68 10.82 6.65
C HIS A 76 -12.80 9.49 5.92
N LEU A 77 -12.06 8.49 6.34
CA LEU A 77 -11.93 7.23 5.59
C LEU A 77 -13.25 6.48 5.44
N ASN A 78 -14.18 6.67 6.38
CA ASN A 78 -15.51 6.06 6.28
C ASN A 78 -16.31 6.52 5.06
N ASP A 79 -15.99 7.68 4.50
CA ASP A 79 -16.62 8.18 3.28
C ASP A 79 -16.12 7.44 2.03
N ILE A 80 -15.01 6.74 2.14
CA ILE A 80 -14.34 6.08 1.02
C ILE A 80 -14.42 4.56 1.17
N ILE A 81 -14.21 4.05 2.39
CA ILE A 81 -14.06 2.63 2.67
C ILE A 81 -15.05 2.26 3.79
N PRO A 82 -15.91 1.27 3.57
CA PRO A 82 -16.74 0.76 4.67
C PRO A 82 -15.86 0.18 5.79
N ASN A 83 -16.11 0.61 7.02
CA ASN A 83 -15.37 0.17 8.20
C ASN A 83 -13.83 0.16 8.00
N PRO A 84 -13.20 1.33 7.90
CA PRO A 84 -11.80 1.44 7.45
C PRO A 84 -10.80 1.11 8.55
N THR A 85 -10.69 -0.16 8.88
CA THR A 85 -9.59 -0.71 9.68
C THR A 85 -8.30 -0.66 8.87
N ALA A 86 -7.15 -0.84 9.50
CA ALA A 86 -5.88 -0.94 8.78
C ALA A 86 -5.91 -2.09 7.76
N GLU A 87 -6.54 -3.22 8.11
CA GLU A 87 -6.70 -4.38 7.24
C GLU A 87 -7.53 -4.03 6.01
N ASN A 88 -8.69 -3.41 6.20
CA ASN A 88 -9.59 -3.04 5.11
C ASN A 88 -8.99 -1.95 4.24
N LEU A 89 -8.26 -1.02 4.83
CA LEU A 89 -7.54 0.01 4.08
C LEU A 89 -6.45 -0.60 3.20
N ALA A 90 -5.66 -1.53 3.75
CA ALA A 90 -4.63 -2.23 2.98
C ALA A 90 -5.25 -3.03 1.82
N GLN A 91 -6.37 -3.72 2.07
CA GLN A 91 -7.08 -4.47 1.04
C GLN A 91 -7.67 -3.55 -0.03
N TRP A 92 -8.24 -2.42 0.37
CA TRP A 92 -8.78 -1.45 -0.57
C TRP A 92 -7.69 -0.90 -1.50
N ILE A 93 -6.53 -0.59 -0.96
CA ILE A 93 -5.39 -0.15 -1.77
C ILE A 93 -4.98 -1.25 -2.73
N MET A 94 -4.84 -2.49 -2.25
CA MET A 94 -4.48 -3.63 -3.08
C MET A 94 -5.47 -3.84 -4.23
N ASP A 95 -6.76 -3.76 -3.95
CA ASP A 95 -7.81 -4.01 -4.95
C ASP A 95 -7.89 -2.91 -6.00
N ASN A 96 -7.54 -1.69 -5.65
CA ASN A 96 -7.63 -0.53 -6.54
C ASN A 96 -6.31 -0.19 -7.22
N TYR A 97 -5.22 -0.77 -6.78
CA TYR A 97 -3.93 -0.60 -7.42
C TYR A 97 -3.82 -1.57 -8.59
N LYS A 98 -3.83 -1.03 -9.79
CA LYS A 98 -3.92 -1.84 -11.01
C LYS A 98 -2.67 -2.61 -11.44
N PRO A 99 -1.45 -2.15 -11.17
CA PRO A 99 -0.28 -2.92 -11.56
C PRO A 99 -0.22 -4.28 -10.85
N ARG A 100 -0.06 -5.33 -11.64
CA ARG A 100 -0.10 -6.72 -11.14
C ARG A 100 1.14 -7.15 -10.37
N TYR A 101 2.19 -6.37 -10.42
CA TYR A 101 3.46 -6.69 -9.78
C TYR A 101 3.53 -6.31 -8.31
N ILE A 102 2.52 -5.61 -7.81
CA ILE A 102 2.44 -5.28 -6.39
C ILE A 102 2.18 -6.56 -5.62
N CYS A 103 3.06 -6.87 -4.70
CA CYS A 103 2.98 -8.08 -3.90
C CYS A 103 2.54 -7.84 -2.46
N SER A 104 2.64 -6.62 -1.96
CA SER A 104 2.11 -6.32 -0.64
C SER A 104 1.77 -4.84 -0.47
N VAL A 105 0.79 -4.61 0.40
CA VAL A 105 0.43 -3.30 0.91
C VAL A 105 0.42 -3.40 2.43
N LYS A 106 1.25 -2.61 3.09
CA LYS A 106 1.34 -2.55 4.54
C LYS A 106 0.90 -1.18 5.01
N VAL A 107 -0.02 -1.14 5.95
CA VAL A 107 -0.57 0.09 6.50
C VAL A 107 -0.25 0.17 7.99
N TRP A 108 0.44 1.20 8.38
CA TRP A 108 0.72 1.54 9.77
C TRP A 108 -0.29 2.60 10.23
N GLU A 109 -1.07 2.30 11.25
CA GLU A 109 -1.93 3.30 11.91
C GLU A 109 -1.14 4.16 12.89
N THR A 110 -0.25 3.52 13.62
CA THR A 110 0.66 4.13 14.58
C THR A 110 2.05 3.59 14.32
N PRO A 111 3.11 4.14 14.95
CA PRO A 111 4.44 3.58 14.83
C PRO A 111 4.57 2.11 15.27
N ASN A 112 3.59 1.61 16.00
CA ASN A 112 3.65 0.28 16.60
C ASN A 112 2.62 -0.71 16.06
N CYS A 113 1.64 -0.26 15.28
CA CYS A 113 0.50 -1.08 14.87
C CYS A 113 0.32 -1.04 13.36
N TRP A 114 0.29 -2.19 12.73
CA TRP A 114 0.18 -2.28 11.27
C TRP A 114 -0.63 -3.51 10.84
N ALA A 115 -1.12 -3.45 9.61
CA ALA A 115 -1.71 -4.58 8.91
C ALA A 115 -1.08 -4.69 7.52
N GLN A 116 -0.99 -5.90 7.00
CA GLN A 116 -0.38 -6.13 5.69
C GLN A 116 -1.22 -7.13 4.90
N VAL A 117 -1.50 -6.76 3.67
CA VAL A 117 -2.13 -7.65 2.68
C VAL A 117 -1.07 -8.09 1.69
N ILE A 118 -0.98 -9.38 1.47
CA ILE A 118 0.02 -9.98 0.59
C ILE A 118 -0.68 -10.63 -0.60
N ASN A 119 -0.23 -10.29 -1.80
CA ASN A 119 -0.68 -10.92 -3.02
C ASN A 119 0.38 -11.90 -3.50
N LYS A 120 0.02 -13.18 -3.60
CA LYS A 120 0.96 -14.23 -3.99
C LYS A 120 1.24 -14.29 -5.49
N GLY A 121 0.46 -13.60 -6.31
CA GLY A 121 0.66 -13.59 -7.76
C GLY A 121 1.43 -12.36 -8.22
N GLY A 122 2.03 -12.46 -9.39
CA GLY A 122 2.57 -11.32 -10.09
C GLY A 122 4.01 -10.98 -9.72
N LEU A 123 4.86 -11.14 -10.70
CA LEU A 123 6.19 -10.56 -10.73
C LEU A 123 6.13 -9.31 -11.59
N TRP A 124 6.83 -8.28 -11.17
CA TRP A 124 7.07 -7.14 -12.05
C TRP A 124 7.85 -7.64 -13.26
N ASN A 125 7.22 -7.53 -14.38
CA ASN A 125 7.77 -7.99 -15.62
C ASN A 125 9.03 -7.18 -15.97
N LYS A 126 10.05 -7.87 -16.45
CA LYS A 126 11.25 -7.25 -17.02
C LYS A 126 10.95 -6.23 -18.13
N ASN A 127 9.75 -6.23 -18.65
CA ASN A 127 9.26 -5.25 -19.61
C ASN A 127 8.52 -4.09 -18.94
N CYS A 128 8.73 -3.88 -17.66
CA CYS A 128 8.16 -2.73 -16.95
C CYS A 128 8.60 -1.46 -17.66
N LYS A 129 7.72 -0.95 -18.48
CA LYS A 129 7.89 0.35 -19.09
C LYS A 129 7.00 1.31 -18.35
N THR A 130 7.52 2.49 -18.16
CA THR A 130 6.71 3.59 -17.66
C THR A 130 5.59 3.84 -18.66
N GLU A 131 4.45 3.33 -18.34
CA GLU A 131 3.25 3.64 -19.11
C GLU A 131 2.65 4.96 -18.63
#